data_73f74418147f599ed7238b0fe496af8e
#
_entry.id   73f74418147f599ed7238b0fe496af8e
#
_cell.length_a   1.000
_cell.length_b   1.000
_cell.length_c   1.000
_cell.angle_alpha   90.00
_cell.angle_beta   90.00
_cell.angle_gamma   90.00
#
_symmetry.space_group_name_H-M   'P 1'
#
loop_
_entity.id
_entity.type
_entity.pdbx_description
1 polymer ?
#
loop_
_entity_poly.entity_id
_entity_poly.type
_entity_poly.pdbx_seq_one_letter_code
_entity_poly.pdbx_strand_id
1 'polypeptide(L)'
;MNSRLNLTEKEQALVNGRYPNVRMDQLLCLAEGMTSLTYLDLLLSALHYDLDHEGFAGNEEQIALANQIIVKAEYFKNHNGRNCADGFDPEPLCAKADRLCEMALGSKIDGIYRIDQMINYIRPVKSGIRSQKDLQKIAAYLGARLGELMLQDSLLEKGFEWQFVRKGCNPCVSNETGDLYCDPMAFVYRKLTHDSSLDDLEGMAEDFYSNFLDRIKD
;
A
#
# COMPACT_ATOMS: atom_id res chain seq x y z
N MET A 1 -4.14 3.65 10.14
CA MET A 1 -4.31 4.02 8.72
C MET A 1 -4.76 5.46 8.68
N ASN A 2 -4.03 6.33 7.99
CA ASN A 2 -4.41 7.73 7.88
C ASN A 2 -5.45 7.85 6.75
N SER A 3 -6.70 8.09 7.12
CA SER A 3 -7.82 8.23 6.16
C SER A 3 -8.03 9.69 5.72
N ARG A 4 -7.03 10.55 5.94
CA ARG A 4 -7.09 11.98 5.64
C ARG A 4 -6.29 12.31 4.40
N LEU A 5 -6.77 13.27 3.60
CA LEU A 5 -5.99 13.82 2.51
C LEU A 5 -4.77 14.58 3.07
N ASN A 6 -3.57 14.18 2.67
CA ASN A 6 -2.31 14.70 3.21
C ASN A 6 -1.89 15.99 2.51
N LEU A 7 -2.48 17.10 2.93
CA LEU A 7 -2.14 18.43 2.44
C LEU A 7 -1.08 19.09 3.32
N THR A 8 -0.12 19.76 2.68
CA THR A 8 0.83 20.64 3.36
C THR A 8 0.11 21.85 3.96
N GLU A 9 0.76 22.56 4.89
CA GLU A 9 0.19 23.79 5.50
C GLU A 9 -0.18 24.84 4.47
N LYS A 10 0.62 25.02 3.40
CA LYS A 10 0.34 25.96 2.30
C LYS A 10 -0.87 25.54 1.47
N GLU A 11 -0.96 24.27 1.12
CA GLU A 11 -2.12 23.68 0.41
C GLU A 11 -3.39 23.81 1.25
N GLN A 12 -3.30 23.50 2.54
CA GLN A 12 -4.43 23.65 3.46
C GLN A 12 -4.87 25.10 3.64
N ALA A 13 -3.91 26.06 3.67
CA ALA A 13 -4.21 27.48 3.70
C ALA A 13 -4.94 27.95 2.44
N LEU A 14 -4.52 27.47 1.27
CA LEU A 14 -5.21 27.75 0.01
C LEU A 14 -6.66 27.26 0.04
N VAL A 15 -6.89 26.00 0.40
CA VAL A 15 -8.24 25.41 0.48
C VAL A 15 -9.12 26.17 1.49
N ASN A 16 -8.60 26.42 2.68
CA ASN A 16 -9.35 27.09 3.75
C ASN A 16 -9.72 28.54 3.41
N GLY A 17 -8.81 29.25 2.73
CA GLY A 17 -9.03 30.65 2.38
C GLY A 17 -9.95 30.84 1.18
N ARG A 18 -9.89 29.91 0.20
CA ARG A 18 -10.56 30.09 -1.07
C ARG A 18 -11.90 29.35 -1.19
N TYR A 19 -12.02 28.20 -0.51
CA TYR A 19 -13.19 27.32 -0.64
C TYR A 19 -13.86 27.08 0.73
N PRO A 20 -14.57 28.08 1.29
CA PRO A 20 -15.15 27.97 2.64
C PRO A 20 -16.20 26.85 2.76
N ASN A 21 -16.95 26.54 1.70
CA ASN A 21 -17.92 25.43 1.70
C ASN A 21 -17.21 24.08 1.73
N VAL A 22 -16.17 23.91 0.92
CA VAL A 22 -15.32 22.70 0.92
C VAL A 22 -14.64 22.53 2.27
N ARG A 23 -14.27 23.64 2.94
CA ARG A 23 -13.71 23.62 4.28
C ARG A 23 -14.68 23.04 5.32
N MET A 24 -15.97 23.38 5.25
CA MET A 24 -16.96 22.85 6.19
C MET A 24 -17.10 21.34 6.05
N ASP A 25 -17.17 20.82 4.82
CA ASP A 25 -17.18 19.38 4.57
C ASP A 25 -15.90 18.69 5.07
N GLN A 26 -14.76 19.34 4.88
CA GLN A 26 -13.50 18.85 5.42
C GLN A 26 -13.53 18.77 6.96
N LEU A 27 -14.01 19.79 7.64
CA LEU A 27 -14.11 19.81 9.11
C LEU A 27 -15.02 18.70 9.62
N LEU A 28 -16.16 18.45 8.99
CA LEU A 28 -17.07 17.36 9.33
C LEU A 28 -16.38 16.01 9.14
N CYS A 29 -15.72 15.79 7.99
CA CYS A 29 -14.98 14.57 7.74
C CYS A 29 -13.83 14.36 8.74
N LEU A 30 -13.13 15.43 9.13
CA LEU A 30 -12.06 15.37 10.14
C LEU A 30 -12.62 15.03 11.53
N ALA A 31 -13.79 15.54 11.88
CA ALA A 31 -14.47 15.18 13.13
C ALA A 31 -14.84 13.69 13.17
N GLU A 32 -15.20 13.13 12.03
CA GLU A 32 -15.47 11.70 11.86
C GLU A 32 -14.21 10.85 11.65
N GLY A 33 -13.04 11.47 11.57
CA GLY A 33 -11.75 10.80 11.39
C GLY A 33 -11.46 10.29 9.98
N MET A 34 -12.22 10.74 8.96
CA MET A 34 -12.11 10.25 7.58
C MET A 34 -12.29 11.38 6.54
N THR A 35 -11.79 11.16 5.32
CA THR A 35 -12.05 12.01 4.16
C THR A 35 -13.20 11.41 3.34
N SER A 36 -14.27 12.18 3.09
CA SER A 36 -15.40 11.72 2.27
C SER A 36 -15.12 11.90 0.78
N LEU A 37 -15.73 11.05 -0.06
CA LEU A 37 -15.69 11.21 -1.52
C LEU A 37 -16.37 12.51 -1.95
N THR A 38 -17.47 12.91 -1.27
CA THR A 38 -18.17 14.18 -1.54
C THR A 38 -17.24 15.38 -1.35
N TYR A 39 -16.45 15.40 -0.27
CA TYR A 39 -15.45 16.44 -0.05
C TYR A 39 -14.44 16.50 -1.20
N LEU A 40 -13.91 15.35 -1.64
CA LEU A 40 -12.95 15.28 -2.74
C LEU A 40 -13.56 15.77 -4.06
N ASP A 41 -14.79 15.39 -4.37
CA ASP A 41 -15.48 15.81 -5.59
C ASP A 41 -15.71 17.32 -5.62
N LEU A 42 -16.13 17.91 -4.50
CA LEU A 42 -16.30 19.35 -4.37
C LEU A 42 -14.96 20.09 -4.50
N LEU A 43 -13.90 19.57 -3.84
CA LEU A 43 -12.57 20.15 -3.90
C LEU A 43 -12.01 20.14 -5.32
N LEU A 44 -12.06 18.99 -5.99
CA LEU A 44 -11.60 18.81 -7.37
C LEU A 44 -12.36 19.72 -8.32
N SER A 45 -13.71 19.75 -8.22
CA SER A 45 -14.56 20.60 -9.07
C SER A 45 -14.24 22.09 -8.90
N ALA A 46 -14.02 22.55 -7.67
CA ALA A 46 -13.68 23.93 -7.38
C ALA A 46 -12.30 24.33 -7.90
N LEU A 47 -11.29 23.45 -7.72
CA LEU A 47 -9.92 23.69 -8.21
C LEU A 47 -9.86 23.72 -9.74
N HIS A 48 -10.48 22.74 -10.42
CA HIS A 48 -10.55 22.72 -11.89
C HIS A 48 -11.28 23.95 -12.45
N TYR A 49 -12.43 24.31 -11.85
CA TYR A 49 -13.14 25.50 -12.26
C TYR A 49 -12.27 26.77 -12.20
N ASP A 50 -11.54 26.97 -11.10
CA ASP A 50 -10.68 28.14 -10.93
C ASP A 50 -9.47 28.13 -11.88
N LEU A 51 -8.91 26.97 -12.20
CA LEU A 51 -7.82 26.85 -13.19
C LEU A 51 -8.30 27.16 -14.59
N ASP A 52 -9.50 26.70 -14.97
CA ASP A 52 -10.07 26.88 -16.30
C ASP A 52 -10.60 28.30 -16.53
N HIS A 53 -10.96 29.07 -15.49
CA HIS A 53 -11.59 30.36 -15.54
C HIS A 53 -10.72 31.50 -14.98
N GLU A 54 -9.40 31.33 -15.00
CA GLU A 54 -8.41 32.29 -14.49
C GLU A 54 -8.65 32.73 -13.03
N GLY A 55 -9.27 31.87 -12.25
CA GLY A 55 -9.63 32.15 -10.86
C GLY A 55 -8.42 32.47 -9.97
N PHE A 56 -7.22 32.07 -10.36
CA PHE A 56 -5.97 32.40 -9.66
C PHE A 56 -5.28 33.67 -10.21
N ALA A 57 -5.90 34.38 -11.19
CA ALA A 57 -5.42 35.63 -11.75
C ALA A 57 -3.92 35.67 -12.09
N GLY A 58 -3.39 34.58 -12.64
CA GLY A 58 -1.99 34.48 -13.04
C GLY A 58 -1.00 34.29 -11.84
N ASN A 59 -1.48 34.03 -10.64
CA ASN A 59 -0.63 33.73 -9.50
C ASN A 59 -0.01 32.31 -9.64
N GLU A 60 1.21 32.25 -10.16
CA GLU A 60 1.91 31.00 -10.45
C GLU A 60 2.07 30.08 -9.20
N GLU A 61 2.30 30.67 -8.01
CA GLU A 61 2.43 29.87 -6.76
C GLU A 61 1.08 29.20 -6.43
N GLN A 62 -0.03 29.91 -6.54
CA GLN A 62 -1.36 29.34 -6.28
C GLN A 62 -1.76 28.30 -7.33
N ILE A 63 -1.42 28.53 -8.59
CA ILE A 63 -1.65 27.56 -9.67
C ILE A 63 -0.85 26.26 -9.40
N ALA A 64 0.41 26.39 -9.01
CA ALA A 64 1.24 25.24 -8.67
C ALA A 64 0.67 24.45 -7.47
N LEU A 65 0.23 25.14 -6.41
CA LEU A 65 -0.40 24.52 -5.25
C LEU A 65 -1.73 23.84 -5.63
N ALA A 66 -2.55 24.47 -6.45
CA ALA A 66 -3.82 23.89 -6.94
C ALA A 66 -3.58 22.58 -7.69
N ASN A 67 -2.61 22.56 -8.61
CA ASN A 67 -2.24 21.34 -9.34
C ASN A 67 -1.72 20.24 -8.40
N GLN A 68 -0.91 20.58 -7.41
CA GLN A 68 -0.43 19.59 -6.41
C GLN A 68 -1.59 19.01 -5.59
N ILE A 69 -2.57 19.84 -5.20
CA ILE A 69 -3.75 19.36 -4.47
C ILE A 69 -4.59 18.43 -5.35
N ILE A 70 -4.79 18.78 -6.64
CA ILE A 70 -5.52 17.94 -7.59
C ILE A 70 -4.88 16.58 -7.69
N VAL A 71 -3.56 16.50 -7.95
CA VAL A 71 -2.83 15.23 -8.03
C VAL A 71 -3.03 14.39 -6.77
N LYS A 72 -2.90 15.00 -5.59
CA LYS A 72 -3.08 14.29 -4.30
C LYS A 72 -4.53 13.82 -4.12
N ALA A 73 -5.51 14.67 -4.45
CA ALA A 73 -6.93 14.34 -4.28
C ALA A 73 -7.39 13.25 -5.25
N GLU A 74 -6.95 13.30 -6.49
CA GLU A 74 -7.22 12.26 -7.49
C GLU A 74 -6.57 10.95 -7.12
N TYR A 75 -5.29 10.98 -6.74
CA TYR A 75 -4.61 9.79 -6.26
C TYR A 75 -5.35 9.17 -5.06
N PHE A 76 -5.69 9.98 -4.05
CA PHE A 76 -6.44 9.53 -2.88
C PHE A 76 -7.80 8.92 -3.25
N LYS A 77 -8.52 9.53 -4.20
CA LYS A 77 -9.81 9.04 -4.70
C LYS A 77 -9.66 7.71 -5.44
N ASN A 78 -8.70 7.64 -6.35
CA ASN A 78 -8.45 6.46 -7.19
C ASN A 78 -7.91 5.26 -6.39
N HIS A 79 -7.21 5.52 -5.28
CA HIS A 79 -6.66 4.49 -4.39
C HIS A 79 -7.56 4.24 -3.14
N ASN A 80 -8.89 4.34 -3.31
CA ASN A 80 -9.87 4.03 -2.26
C ASN A 80 -9.68 4.81 -0.95
N GLY A 81 -9.34 6.07 -1.06
CA GLY A 81 -9.18 6.96 0.09
C GLY A 81 -7.81 6.84 0.75
N ARG A 82 -6.75 6.62 -0.01
CA ARG A 82 -5.37 6.57 0.48
C ARG A 82 -4.53 7.69 -0.12
N ASN A 83 -3.57 8.17 0.65
CA ASN A 83 -2.66 9.22 0.22
C ASN A 83 -1.43 8.63 -0.47
N CYS A 84 -0.94 9.27 -1.51
CA CYS A 84 0.35 8.92 -2.11
C CYS A 84 1.54 9.09 -1.15
N ALA A 85 1.39 9.92 -0.12
CA ALA A 85 2.39 10.10 0.93
C ALA A 85 2.23 9.10 2.10
N ASP A 86 1.11 8.37 2.18
CA ASP A 86 0.85 7.34 3.18
C ASP A 86 1.29 5.96 2.64
N GLY A 87 2.39 5.92 1.91
CA GLY A 87 2.99 4.70 1.42
C GLY A 87 3.20 3.70 2.55
N PHE A 88 3.00 2.44 2.26
CA PHE A 88 3.35 1.37 3.18
C PHE A 88 4.88 1.34 3.32
N ASP A 89 5.38 1.47 4.55
CA ASP A 89 6.80 1.29 4.86
C ASP A 89 7.06 -0.18 5.22
N PRO A 90 7.67 -0.97 4.34
CA PRO A 90 7.98 -2.37 4.59
C PRO A 90 9.17 -2.57 5.52
N GLU A 91 10.08 -1.58 5.66
CA GLU A 91 11.36 -1.73 6.32
C GLU A 91 11.28 -2.29 7.75
N PRO A 92 10.39 -1.79 8.64
CA PRO A 92 10.27 -2.34 9.98
C PRO A 92 9.80 -3.79 10.02
N LEU A 93 9.00 -4.23 9.03
CA LEU A 93 8.54 -5.61 8.92
C LEU A 93 9.63 -6.51 8.37
N CYS A 94 10.37 -6.05 7.36
CA CYS A 94 11.52 -6.73 6.80
C CYS A 94 12.62 -6.98 7.85
N ALA A 95 12.93 -5.98 8.67
CA ALA A 95 13.88 -6.14 9.77
C ALA A 95 13.45 -7.22 10.77
N LYS A 96 12.14 -7.34 11.04
CA LYS A 96 11.60 -8.42 11.90
C LYS A 96 11.66 -9.77 11.21
N ALA A 97 11.39 -9.84 9.91
CA ALA A 97 11.53 -11.07 9.13
C ALA A 97 12.97 -11.58 9.13
N ASP A 98 13.93 -10.70 8.86
CA ASP A 98 15.36 -11.01 8.86
C ASP A 98 15.81 -11.54 10.23
N ARG A 99 15.38 -10.88 11.32
CA ARG A 99 15.69 -11.33 12.67
C ARG A 99 15.08 -12.70 12.99
N LEU A 100 13.84 -12.96 12.58
CA LEU A 100 13.21 -14.26 12.74
C LEU A 100 13.99 -15.36 12.00
N CYS A 101 14.40 -15.09 10.76
CA CYS A 101 15.18 -16.01 9.95
C CYS A 101 16.56 -16.27 10.56
N GLU A 102 17.23 -15.23 11.02
CA GLU A 102 18.53 -15.34 11.68
C GLU A 102 18.46 -16.21 12.95
N MET A 103 17.41 -16.04 13.76
CA MET A 103 17.18 -16.86 14.96
C MET A 103 16.81 -18.32 14.62
N ALA A 104 16.06 -18.56 13.55
CA ALA A 104 15.56 -19.88 13.17
C ALA A 104 16.57 -20.68 12.31
N LEU A 105 17.22 -20.02 11.35
CA LEU A 105 18.04 -20.64 10.31
C LEU A 105 19.50 -20.14 10.29
N GLY A 106 19.89 -19.26 11.22
CA GLY A 106 21.27 -18.79 11.39
C GLY A 106 21.71 -17.69 10.42
N SER A 107 20.84 -17.19 9.53
CA SER A 107 21.16 -16.10 8.60
C SER A 107 19.93 -15.28 8.26
N LYS A 108 20.14 -14.06 7.73
CA LYS A 108 19.06 -13.20 7.22
C LYS A 108 18.47 -13.75 5.92
N ILE A 109 17.35 -13.16 5.51
CA ILE A 109 16.69 -13.49 4.25
C ILE A 109 17.43 -12.76 3.12
N ASP A 110 18.13 -13.51 2.29
CA ASP A 110 18.95 -13.04 1.17
C ASP A 110 18.35 -13.38 -0.22
N GLY A 111 17.22 -14.10 -0.26
CA GLY A 111 16.52 -14.48 -1.48
C GLY A 111 15.15 -15.09 -1.21
N ILE A 112 14.35 -15.22 -2.26
CA ILE A 112 12.96 -15.75 -2.18
C ILE A 112 12.94 -17.16 -1.61
N TYR A 113 13.91 -18.02 -1.95
CA TYR A 113 14.05 -19.37 -1.42
C TYR A 113 14.11 -19.43 0.13
N ARG A 114 14.61 -18.36 0.77
CA ARG A 114 14.65 -18.26 2.23
C ARG A 114 13.28 -18.09 2.85
N ILE A 115 12.38 -17.44 2.14
CA ILE A 115 10.96 -17.34 2.56
C ILE A 115 10.36 -18.74 2.63
N ASP A 116 10.61 -19.59 1.63
CA ASP A 116 10.14 -20.96 1.60
C ASP A 116 10.73 -21.80 2.73
N GLN A 117 12.02 -21.64 3.01
CA GLN A 117 12.66 -22.31 4.15
C GLN A 117 12.02 -21.89 5.48
N MET A 118 11.70 -20.59 5.64
CA MET A 118 11.02 -20.11 6.84
C MET A 118 9.60 -20.63 6.96
N ILE A 119 8.83 -20.68 5.87
CA ILE A 119 7.49 -21.27 5.83
C ILE A 119 7.58 -22.75 6.26
N ASN A 120 8.50 -23.51 5.67
CA ASN A 120 8.69 -24.93 6.00
C ASN A 120 9.18 -25.17 7.45
N TYR A 121 9.96 -24.24 8.01
CA TYR A 121 10.36 -24.26 9.41
C TYR A 121 9.18 -24.03 10.37
N ILE A 122 8.29 -23.09 10.03
CA ILE A 122 7.19 -22.65 10.90
C ILE A 122 5.99 -23.61 10.82
N ARG A 123 5.65 -24.16 9.66
CA ARG A 123 4.48 -25.02 9.46
C ARG A 123 4.40 -26.21 10.44
N PRO A 124 5.45 -26.98 10.67
CA PRO A 124 5.41 -28.10 11.62
C PRO A 124 5.17 -27.68 13.07
N VAL A 125 5.59 -26.45 13.43
CA VAL A 125 5.50 -25.93 14.80
C VAL A 125 4.34 -24.95 15.00
N LYS A 126 3.50 -24.71 13.97
CA LYS A 126 2.37 -23.77 14.04
C LYS A 126 1.39 -24.07 15.16
N SER A 127 1.23 -25.34 15.56
CA SER A 127 0.38 -25.74 16.68
C SER A 127 0.88 -25.23 18.04
N GLY A 128 2.16 -24.91 18.15
CA GLY A 128 2.77 -24.26 19.33
C GLY A 128 2.67 -22.73 19.31
N ILE A 129 2.24 -22.15 18.20
CA ILE A 129 2.04 -20.69 18.07
C ILE A 129 0.73 -20.32 18.76
N ARG A 130 0.83 -19.48 19.79
CA ARG A 130 -0.23 -19.21 20.76
C ARG A 130 -1.51 -18.60 20.20
N SER A 131 -1.48 -17.97 19.02
CA SER A 131 -2.68 -17.36 18.45
C SER A 131 -2.59 -17.20 16.93
N GLN A 132 -3.77 -17.22 16.27
CA GLN A 132 -3.91 -16.85 14.87
C GLN A 132 -3.35 -15.46 14.57
N LYS A 133 -3.43 -14.54 15.55
CA LYS A 133 -2.86 -13.19 15.44
C LYS A 133 -1.34 -13.19 15.33
N ASP A 134 -0.66 -14.14 15.96
CA ASP A 134 0.80 -14.25 15.84
C ASP A 134 1.21 -14.84 14.48
N LEU A 135 0.43 -15.79 13.94
CA LEU A 135 0.61 -16.26 12.56
C LEU A 135 0.40 -15.13 11.55
N GLN A 136 -0.60 -14.27 11.75
CA GLN A 136 -0.82 -13.08 10.90
C GLN A 136 0.36 -12.11 10.95
N LYS A 137 0.95 -11.88 12.13
CA LYS A 137 2.15 -11.04 12.26
C LYS A 137 3.35 -11.64 11.53
N ILE A 138 3.58 -12.94 11.70
CA ILE A 138 4.67 -13.63 11.01
C ILE A 138 4.48 -13.57 9.50
N ALA A 139 3.26 -13.80 9.02
CA ALA A 139 2.91 -13.66 7.62
C ALA A 139 3.13 -12.24 7.09
N ALA A 140 2.80 -11.21 7.87
CA ALA A 140 3.07 -9.84 7.51
C ALA A 140 4.58 -9.54 7.42
N TYR A 141 5.40 -10.09 8.31
CA TYR A 141 6.86 -9.91 8.27
C TYR A 141 7.47 -10.59 7.04
N LEU A 142 7.21 -11.89 6.87
CA LEU A 142 7.75 -12.65 5.74
C LEU A 142 7.19 -12.18 4.40
N GLY A 143 5.91 -11.81 4.35
CA GLY A 143 5.27 -11.28 3.14
C GLY A 143 5.81 -9.90 2.74
N ALA A 144 6.09 -9.01 3.71
CA ALA A 144 6.75 -7.74 3.42
C ALA A 144 8.15 -7.97 2.83
N ARG A 145 8.92 -8.90 3.40
CA ARG A 145 10.25 -9.23 2.89
C ARG A 145 10.20 -9.89 1.51
N LEU A 146 9.22 -10.76 1.26
CA LEU A 146 8.97 -11.34 -0.07
C LEU A 146 8.69 -10.25 -1.11
N GLY A 147 7.79 -9.33 -0.80
CA GLY A 147 7.46 -8.23 -1.72
C GLY A 147 8.66 -7.32 -2.01
N GLU A 148 9.50 -7.01 -1.02
CA GLU A 148 10.76 -6.28 -1.23
C GLU A 148 11.73 -7.03 -2.16
N LEU A 149 11.89 -8.34 -1.96
CA LEU A 149 12.72 -9.15 -2.86
C LEU A 149 12.19 -9.15 -4.30
N MET A 150 10.88 -9.25 -4.48
CA MET A 150 10.25 -9.19 -5.80
C MET A 150 10.45 -7.81 -6.47
N LEU A 151 10.32 -6.72 -5.69
CA LEU A 151 10.56 -5.36 -6.18
C LEU A 151 12.03 -5.17 -6.58
N GLN A 152 12.97 -5.60 -5.74
CA GLN A 152 14.42 -5.47 -5.99
C GLN A 152 14.89 -6.33 -7.17
N ASP A 153 14.26 -7.47 -7.43
CA ASP A 153 14.63 -8.36 -8.52
C ASP A 153 14.29 -7.74 -9.90
N SER A 154 13.04 -7.31 -10.11
CA SER A 154 12.66 -6.76 -11.42
C SER A 154 11.40 -5.89 -11.43
N LEU A 155 10.56 -5.93 -10.39
CA LEU A 155 9.26 -5.27 -10.43
C LEU A 155 9.36 -3.75 -10.28
N LEU A 156 10.36 -3.26 -9.52
CA LEU A 156 10.58 -1.82 -9.36
C LEU A 156 10.88 -1.14 -10.71
N GLU A 157 11.71 -1.77 -11.55
CA GLU A 157 12.04 -1.26 -12.90
C GLU A 157 10.82 -1.26 -13.83
N LYS A 158 9.81 -2.09 -13.53
CA LYS A 158 8.54 -2.16 -14.27
C LYS A 158 7.45 -1.23 -13.69
N GLY A 159 7.81 -0.35 -12.77
CA GLY A 159 6.88 0.61 -12.17
C GLY A 159 5.94 0.03 -11.11
N PHE A 160 6.31 -1.11 -10.50
CA PHE A 160 5.58 -1.65 -9.37
C PHE A 160 6.10 -1.07 -8.06
N GLU A 161 5.19 -0.89 -7.12
CA GLU A 161 5.49 -0.40 -5.77
C GLU A 161 4.49 -0.95 -4.75
N TRP A 162 4.73 -0.70 -3.47
CA TRP A 162 3.77 -1.02 -2.43
C TRP A 162 2.59 -0.06 -2.46
N GLN A 163 1.42 -0.62 -2.65
CA GLN A 163 0.17 0.13 -2.65
C GLN A 163 -0.92 -0.60 -1.89
N PHE A 164 -1.89 0.17 -1.43
CA PHE A 164 -3.12 -0.38 -0.91
C PHE A 164 -4.18 -0.42 -2.02
N VAL A 165 -4.32 -1.52 -2.71
CA VAL A 165 -5.22 -1.67 -3.86
C VAL A 165 -6.70 -1.61 -3.45
N ARG A 166 -7.04 -2.07 -2.23
CA ARG A 166 -8.41 -2.07 -1.72
C ARG A 166 -8.46 -1.63 -0.26
N LYS A 167 -9.57 -0.95 0.12
CA LYS A 167 -9.82 -0.57 1.51
C LYS A 167 -9.92 -1.80 2.41
N GLY A 168 -9.16 -1.82 3.50
CA GLY A 168 -9.16 -2.92 4.48
C GLY A 168 -8.31 -4.13 4.08
N CYS A 169 -7.69 -4.14 2.90
CA CYS A 169 -6.74 -5.17 2.51
C CYS A 169 -5.33 -4.88 3.02
N ASN A 170 -4.48 -5.90 2.96
CA ASN A 170 -3.05 -5.73 3.16
C ASN A 170 -2.48 -4.81 2.07
N PRO A 171 -1.34 -4.16 2.32
CA PRO A 171 -0.55 -3.56 1.24
C PRO A 171 -0.14 -4.65 0.24
N CYS A 172 -0.22 -4.32 -1.03
CA CYS A 172 0.11 -5.20 -2.15
C CYS A 172 1.26 -4.62 -2.96
N VAL A 173 2.01 -5.45 -3.66
CA VAL A 173 2.91 -5.02 -4.73
C VAL A 173 2.07 -4.85 -5.98
N SER A 174 2.01 -3.64 -6.53
CA SER A 174 1.05 -3.25 -7.56
C SER A 174 1.65 -2.27 -8.56
N ASN A 175 1.16 -2.27 -9.81
CA ASN A 175 1.43 -1.20 -10.76
C ASN A 175 0.70 0.09 -10.34
N GLU A 176 1.01 1.21 -10.99
CA GLU A 176 0.48 2.54 -10.69
C GLU A 176 -1.06 2.58 -10.69
N THR A 177 -1.70 1.87 -11.63
CA THR A 177 -3.17 1.84 -11.76
C THR A 177 -3.86 0.94 -10.73
N GLY A 178 -3.14 0.02 -10.09
CA GLY A 178 -3.70 -0.95 -9.16
C GLY A 178 -4.44 -2.13 -9.84
N ASP A 179 -4.39 -2.23 -11.17
CA ASP A 179 -5.06 -3.29 -11.92
C ASP A 179 -4.30 -4.61 -11.86
N LEU A 180 -2.97 -4.51 -11.87
CA LEU A 180 -2.08 -5.65 -11.71
C LEU A 180 -1.43 -5.59 -10.33
N TYR A 181 -1.77 -6.54 -9.48
CA TYR A 181 -1.22 -6.60 -8.12
C TYR A 181 -1.07 -8.04 -7.63
N CYS A 182 -0.20 -8.22 -6.64
CA CYS A 182 -0.13 -9.42 -5.82
C CYS A 182 -0.06 -9.05 -4.33
N ASP A 183 -0.53 -9.95 -3.47
CA ASP A 183 -0.50 -9.80 -2.01
C ASP A 183 0.45 -10.84 -1.41
N PRO A 184 1.75 -10.49 -1.22
CA PRO A 184 2.73 -11.41 -0.65
C PRO A 184 2.41 -11.81 0.80
N MET A 185 1.74 -10.92 1.57
CA MET A 185 1.38 -11.21 2.96
C MET A 185 0.26 -12.24 3.04
N ALA A 186 -0.77 -12.11 2.17
CA ALA A 186 -1.84 -13.09 2.09
C ALA A 186 -1.32 -14.44 1.56
N PHE A 187 -0.40 -14.43 0.59
CA PHE A 187 0.26 -15.64 0.12
C PHE A 187 0.94 -16.37 1.29
N VAL A 188 1.84 -15.71 2.01
CA VAL A 188 2.54 -16.33 3.16
C VAL A 188 1.55 -16.79 4.23
N TYR A 189 0.52 -16.00 4.52
CA TYR A 189 -0.49 -16.39 5.51
C TYR A 189 -1.20 -17.70 5.12
N ARG A 190 -1.63 -17.82 3.86
CA ARG A 190 -2.23 -19.07 3.35
C ARG A 190 -1.28 -20.25 3.49
N LYS A 191 0.00 -20.07 3.10
CA LYS A 191 1.02 -21.11 3.23
C LYS A 191 1.28 -21.55 4.68
N LEU A 192 1.15 -20.64 5.64
CA LEU A 192 1.30 -20.96 7.06
C LEU A 192 0.07 -21.64 7.67
N THR A 193 -1.13 -21.34 7.17
CA THR A 193 -2.39 -21.76 7.82
C THR A 193 -3.06 -22.96 7.18
N HIS A 194 -2.89 -23.17 5.86
CA HIS A 194 -3.55 -24.27 5.16
C HIS A 194 -2.80 -25.59 5.28
N ASP A 195 -3.54 -26.67 5.27
CA ASP A 195 -2.96 -28.02 5.27
C ASP A 195 -2.46 -28.40 3.87
N SER A 196 -1.50 -29.30 3.82
CA SER A 196 -0.68 -29.66 2.66
C SER A 196 -1.44 -30.02 1.37
N SER A 197 -2.71 -30.42 1.44
CA SER A 197 -3.52 -30.82 0.28
C SER A 197 -3.96 -29.68 -0.65
N LEU A 198 -3.91 -28.42 -0.19
CA LEU A 198 -4.22 -27.23 -0.98
C LEU A 198 -2.96 -26.49 -1.45
N ASP A 199 -1.81 -26.83 -0.89
CA ASP A 199 -0.54 -26.18 -1.19
C ASP A 199 0.01 -26.50 -2.58
N ASP A 200 -0.34 -27.68 -3.12
CA ASP A 200 0.12 -28.14 -4.45
C ASP A 200 -0.40 -27.25 -5.59
N LEU A 201 -1.46 -26.45 -5.36
CA LEU A 201 -2.07 -25.59 -6.37
C LEU A 201 -1.41 -24.21 -6.47
N GLU A 202 -0.75 -23.73 -5.42
CA GLU A 202 -0.18 -22.37 -5.38
C GLU A 202 1.36 -22.36 -5.51
N GLY A 203 2.03 -23.53 -5.48
CA GLY A 203 3.49 -23.60 -5.51
C GLY A 203 4.18 -22.95 -4.30
N MET A 204 5.49 -22.79 -4.38
CA MET A 204 6.32 -22.08 -3.40
C MET A 204 6.40 -20.58 -3.73
N ALA A 205 7.16 -19.80 -2.95
CA ALA A 205 7.28 -18.36 -3.16
C ALA A 205 7.93 -17.99 -4.50
N GLU A 206 8.82 -18.83 -5.02
CA GLU A 206 9.39 -18.68 -6.36
C GLU A 206 8.33 -18.88 -7.46
N ASP A 207 7.45 -19.86 -7.30
CA ASP A 207 6.33 -20.11 -8.24
C ASP A 207 5.32 -18.95 -8.18
N PHE A 208 5.00 -18.47 -6.96
CA PHE A 208 4.14 -17.32 -6.79
C PHE A 208 4.68 -16.08 -7.54
N TYR A 209 5.98 -15.82 -7.45
CA TYR A 209 6.63 -14.74 -8.15
C TYR A 209 6.66 -14.96 -9.66
N SER A 210 7.05 -16.15 -10.12
CA SER A 210 7.09 -16.50 -11.55
C SER A 210 5.71 -16.37 -12.19
N ASN A 211 4.67 -16.88 -11.55
CA ASN A 211 3.29 -16.77 -12.02
C ASN A 211 2.82 -15.30 -12.11
N PHE A 212 3.29 -14.45 -11.19
CA PHE A 212 3.00 -13.03 -11.25
C PHE A 212 3.73 -12.34 -12.40
N LEU A 213 5.01 -12.68 -12.65
CA LEU A 213 5.77 -12.17 -13.80
C LEU A 213 5.14 -12.57 -15.15
N ASP A 214 4.59 -13.76 -15.27
CA ASP A 214 3.92 -14.19 -16.48
C ASP A 214 2.64 -13.38 -16.76
N ARG A 215 1.88 -13.03 -15.73
CA ARG A 215 0.71 -12.15 -15.86
C ARG A 215 1.04 -10.71 -16.27
N ILE A 216 2.26 -10.25 -16.05
CA ILE A 216 2.72 -8.91 -16.44
C ILE A 216 3.13 -8.88 -17.93
N LYS A 217 3.46 -10.02 -18.52
CA LYS A 217 3.89 -10.12 -19.93
C LYS A 217 2.72 -10.06 -20.91
N ASP A 218 1.52 -10.42 -20.45
CA ASP A 218 0.28 -10.41 -21.22
C ASP A 218 -0.40 -9.02 -21.16
#